data_87b53e7bb583d97e08e4e43f4976f9b3
#
_entry.id   87b53e7bb583d97e08e4e43f4976f9b3
#
_cell.length_a   1.000
_cell.length_b   1.000
_cell.length_c   1.000
_cell.angle_alpha   90.00
_cell.angle_beta   90.00
_cell.angle_gamma   90.00
#
_symmetry.space_group_name_H-M   'P 1'
#
loop_
_entity.id
_entity.type
_entity.pdbx_description
1 polymer ?
#
loop_
_entity_poly.entity_id
_entity_poly.type
_entity_poly.pdbx_seq_one_letter_code
_entity_poly.pdbx_strand_id
1 'polypeptide(L)'
;MAEVQNNNVQEQDINQLLKVRREKLQNLQAADKDPFQITKYDVTHHTAEARAQYEAHEAELLAGRVAVNVEGLDEVAAREAVTADYNERRAIMDASPINVSIAGRMMFKRVMGKASFCNIQDLEGRIQVYVARDAIGEDAYADFKKSDIGDIYVSRAMYSVPRPVKSPYMQWR
;
A
#
# COMPACT_ATOMS: atom_id res chain seq x y z
N MET A 1 19.41 17.01 37.99
CA MET A 1 19.81 15.59 37.82
C MET A 1 18.83 14.82 36.89
N ALA A 2 17.56 15.12 36.86
CA ALA A 2 16.57 14.40 35.96
C ALA A 2 16.79 14.68 34.47
N GLU A 3 17.18 15.88 34.05
CA GLU A 3 17.42 16.22 32.63
C GLU A 3 18.65 15.54 32.05
N VAL A 4 19.71 15.36 32.84
CA VAL A 4 20.92 14.65 32.34
C VAL A 4 20.69 13.15 32.18
N GLN A 5 19.86 12.55 33.03
CA GLN A 5 19.47 11.15 32.86
C GLN A 5 18.57 10.93 31.63
N ASN A 6 17.67 11.84 31.33
CA ASN A 6 16.77 11.73 30.17
C ASN A 6 17.52 11.86 28.85
N ASN A 7 18.52 12.75 28.75
CA ASN A 7 19.36 12.90 27.58
C ASN A 7 20.23 11.64 27.33
N ASN A 8 20.76 11.02 28.38
CA ASN A 8 21.58 9.81 28.26
C ASN A 8 20.77 8.59 27.77
N VAL A 9 19.53 8.46 28.20
CA VAL A 9 18.62 7.39 27.74
C VAL A 9 18.25 7.60 26.27
N GLN A 10 17.94 8.84 25.87
CA GLN A 10 17.64 9.16 24.46
C GLN A 10 18.84 8.93 23.53
N GLU A 11 20.05 9.28 23.93
CA GLU A 11 21.27 9.02 23.15
C GLU A 11 21.57 7.50 23.02
N GLN A 12 21.33 6.73 24.07
CA GLN A 12 21.49 5.26 24.03
C GLN A 12 20.45 4.62 23.09
N ASP A 13 19.20 5.06 23.12
CA ASP A 13 18.14 4.57 22.25
C ASP A 13 18.41 4.91 20.77
N ILE A 14 18.90 6.12 20.48
CA ILE A 14 19.28 6.53 19.12
C ILE A 14 20.46 5.69 18.61
N ASN A 15 21.47 5.45 19.43
CA ASN A 15 22.62 4.63 19.06
C ASN A 15 22.23 3.16 18.79
N GLN A 16 21.28 2.64 19.56
CA GLN A 16 20.75 1.29 19.36
C GLN A 16 19.96 1.17 18.05
N LEU A 17 19.12 2.15 17.73
CA LEU A 17 18.40 2.21 16.45
C LEU A 17 19.35 2.29 15.25
N LEU A 18 20.38 3.13 15.34
CA LEU A 18 21.41 3.25 14.29
C LEU A 18 22.20 1.96 14.10
N LYS A 19 22.51 1.25 15.20
CA LYS A 19 23.17 -0.05 15.15
C LYS A 19 22.31 -1.07 14.40
N VAL A 20 21.04 -1.20 14.74
CA VAL A 20 20.11 -2.13 14.07
C VAL A 20 19.97 -1.80 12.58
N ARG A 21 19.89 -0.52 12.20
CA ARG A 21 19.84 -0.11 10.79
C ARG A 21 21.11 -0.47 10.03
N ARG A 22 22.28 -0.29 10.64
CA ARG A 22 23.57 -0.69 10.05
C ARG A 22 23.68 -2.20 9.87
N GLU A 23 23.25 -2.98 10.86
CA GLU A 23 23.20 -4.44 10.76
C GLU A 23 22.25 -4.91 9.65
N LYS A 24 21.06 -4.30 9.52
CA LYS A 24 20.15 -4.59 8.40
C LYS A 24 20.79 -4.30 7.04
N LEU A 25 21.46 -3.16 6.90
CA LEU A 25 22.17 -2.80 5.68
C LEU A 25 23.28 -3.81 5.36
N GLN A 26 24.12 -4.18 6.33
CA GLN A 26 25.16 -5.18 6.15
C GLN A 26 24.61 -6.53 5.70
N ASN A 27 23.47 -6.95 6.28
CA ASN A 27 22.80 -8.19 5.87
C ASN A 27 22.27 -8.12 4.43
N LEU A 28 21.75 -6.97 3.99
CA LEU A 28 21.34 -6.76 2.60
C LEU A 28 22.53 -6.77 1.66
N GLN A 29 23.63 -6.12 2.01
CA GLN A 29 24.87 -6.10 1.24
C GLN A 29 25.48 -7.51 1.11
N ALA A 30 25.51 -8.28 2.20
CA ALA A 30 25.97 -9.67 2.18
C ALA A 30 25.09 -10.60 1.31
N ALA A 31 23.81 -10.25 1.13
CA ALA A 31 22.87 -10.98 0.28
C ALA A 31 22.83 -10.45 -1.17
N ASP A 32 23.76 -9.59 -1.57
CA ASP A 32 23.79 -8.93 -2.90
C ASP A 32 22.51 -8.12 -3.23
N LYS A 33 21.91 -7.55 -2.19
CA LYS A 33 20.69 -6.72 -2.24
C LYS A 33 20.95 -5.31 -1.72
N ASP A 34 22.13 -4.74 -2.00
CA ASP A 34 22.50 -3.40 -1.51
C ASP A 34 21.57 -2.33 -2.12
N PRO A 35 20.72 -1.66 -1.31
CA PRO A 35 19.78 -0.66 -1.82
C PRO A 35 20.48 0.60 -2.34
N PHE A 36 21.71 0.88 -1.96
CA PHE A 36 22.47 2.06 -2.40
C PHE A 36 23.09 1.89 -3.79
N GLN A 37 23.11 0.68 -4.34
CA GLN A 37 23.51 0.46 -5.73
C GLN A 37 22.39 0.77 -6.73
N ILE A 38 21.15 0.83 -6.26
CA ILE A 38 20.01 1.20 -7.10
C ILE A 38 19.93 2.72 -7.18
N THR A 39 20.55 3.29 -8.21
CA THR A 39 20.60 4.75 -8.38
C THR A 39 19.45 5.31 -9.22
N LYS A 40 18.73 4.45 -9.94
CA LYS A 40 17.59 4.83 -10.79
C LYS A 40 16.51 3.77 -10.74
N TYR A 41 15.27 4.22 -10.70
CA TYR A 41 14.09 3.38 -10.84
C TYR A 41 13.12 4.03 -11.82
N ASP A 42 12.56 3.24 -12.74
CA ASP A 42 11.64 3.76 -13.75
C ASP A 42 10.22 3.85 -13.15
N VAL A 43 9.90 5.04 -12.67
CA VAL A 43 8.57 5.43 -12.20
C VAL A 43 7.74 5.79 -13.43
N THR A 44 6.54 5.22 -13.55
CA THR A 44 5.62 5.56 -14.65
C THR A 44 4.63 6.64 -14.26
N HIS A 45 4.26 6.69 -12.98
CA HIS A 45 3.26 7.63 -12.46
C HIS A 45 3.62 8.10 -11.05
N HIS A 46 3.29 9.33 -10.74
CA HIS A 46 3.17 9.80 -9.36
C HIS A 46 1.82 9.39 -8.77
N THR A 47 1.69 9.47 -7.44
CA THR A 47 0.50 8.97 -6.73
C THR A 47 -0.78 9.69 -7.14
N ALA A 48 -0.74 11.00 -7.42
CA ALA A 48 -1.90 11.76 -7.89
C ALA A 48 -2.27 11.41 -9.34
N GLU A 49 -1.29 11.29 -10.23
CA GLU A 49 -1.49 10.88 -11.63
C GLU A 49 -2.09 9.48 -11.72
N ALA A 50 -1.53 8.53 -10.97
CA ALA A 50 -2.02 7.17 -10.94
C ALA A 50 -3.48 7.09 -10.47
N ARG A 51 -3.86 7.90 -9.49
CA ARG A 51 -5.24 8.00 -9.01
C ARG A 51 -6.16 8.61 -10.08
N ALA A 52 -5.76 9.73 -10.68
CA ALA A 52 -6.56 10.40 -11.70
C ALA A 52 -6.79 9.50 -12.92
N GLN A 53 -5.76 8.77 -13.35
CA GLN A 53 -5.88 7.81 -14.45
C GLN A 53 -6.86 6.67 -14.09
N TYR A 54 -6.78 6.14 -12.86
CA TYR A 54 -7.70 5.10 -12.40
C TYR A 54 -9.15 5.61 -12.37
N GLU A 55 -9.39 6.79 -11.81
CA GLU A 55 -10.72 7.39 -11.72
C GLU A 55 -11.33 7.64 -13.11
N ALA A 56 -10.53 8.13 -14.06
CA ALA A 56 -10.97 8.33 -15.43
C ALA A 56 -11.28 7.00 -16.12
N HIS A 57 -10.45 6.00 -15.96
CA HIS A 57 -10.64 4.67 -16.54
C HIS A 57 -11.86 3.95 -15.93
N GLU A 58 -12.04 4.05 -14.61
CA GLU A 58 -13.23 3.52 -13.94
C GLU A 58 -14.51 4.20 -14.45
N ALA A 59 -14.49 5.52 -14.59
CA ALA A 59 -15.62 6.27 -15.11
C ALA A 59 -15.98 5.87 -16.56
N GLU A 60 -14.98 5.60 -17.40
CA GLU A 60 -15.17 5.13 -18.77
C GLU A 60 -15.77 3.72 -18.81
N LEU A 61 -15.16 2.77 -18.10
CA LEU A 61 -15.58 1.36 -18.10
C LEU A 61 -16.95 1.13 -17.45
N LEU A 62 -17.30 1.97 -16.46
CA LEU A 62 -18.58 1.88 -15.77
C LEU A 62 -19.62 2.88 -16.29
N ALA A 63 -19.34 3.55 -17.43
CA ALA A 63 -20.27 4.49 -18.03
C ALA A 63 -21.62 3.81 -18.35
N GLY A 64 -22.72 4.47 -17.93
CA GLY A 64 -24.07 3.93 -18.11
C GLY A 64 -24.51 2.86 -17.12
N ARG A 65 -23.64 2.45 -16.20
CA ARG A 65 -23.97 1.51 -15.13
C ARG A 65 -24.78 2.22 -14.04
N VAL A 66 -25.89 1.59 -13.64
CA VAL A 66 -26.71 2.08 -12.54
C VAL A 66 -26.11 1.63 -11.21
N ALA A 67 -25.92 2.55 -10.28
CA ALA A 67 -25.47 2.21 -8.93
C ALA A 67 -26.48 1.28 -8.23
N VAL A 68 -25.96 0.35 -7.43
CA VAL A 68 -26.82 -0.55 -6.66
C VAL A 68 -27.70 0.26 -5.70
N ASN A 69 -29.01 0.05 -5.77
CA ASN A 69 -29.96 0.62 -4.81
C ASN A 69 -30.27 -0.43 -3.75
N VAL A 70 -30.05 -0.08 -2.48
CA VAL A 70 -30.31 -0.93 -1.32
C VAL A 70 -31.51 -0.44 -0.48
N GLU A 71 -32.19 0.60 -0.94
CA GLU A 71 -33.35 1.17 -0.26
C GLU A 71 -34.49 0.16 -0.20
N GLY A 72 -35.03 -0.07 1.00
CA GLY A 72 -36.13 -1.03 1.22
C GLY A 72 -35.68 -2.51 1.34
N LEU A 73 -34.40 -2.81 1.21
CA LEU A 73 -33.89 -4.15 1.43
C LEU A 73 -33.59 -4.39 2.94
N ASP A 74 -33.74 -5.62 3.39
CA ASP A 74 -33.20 -6.02 4.68
C ASP A 74 -31.65 -6.05 4.68
N GLU A 75 -31.05 -6.17 5.86
CA GLU A 75 -29.58 -6.10 6.00
C GLU A 75 -28.85 -7.21 5.21
N VAL A 76 -29.41 -8.39 5.09
CA VAL A 76 -28.81 -9.51 4.36
C VAL A 76 -28.89 -9.27 2.86
N ALA A 77 -30.04 -8.94 2.34
CA ALA A 77 -30.25 -8.64 0.93
C ALA A 77 -29.45 -7.40 0.47
N ALA A 78 -29.39 -6.36 1.29
CA ALA A 78 -28.56 -5.18 1.01
C ALA A 78 -27.08 -5.53 0.91
N ARG A 79 -26.58 -6.39 1.79
CA ARG A 79 -25.19 -6.85 1.79
C ARG A 79 -24.87 -7.72 0.58
N GLU A 80 -25.80 -8.59 0.19
CA GLU A 80 -25.65 -9.43 -1.00
C GLU A 80 -25.62 -8.56 -2.27
N ALA A 81 -26.51 -7.58 -2.38
CA ALA A 81 -26.56 -6.65 -3.50
C ALA A 81 -25.27 -5.83 -3.63
N VAL A 82 -24.75 -5.27 -2.54
CA VAL A 82 -23.46 -4.55 -2.51
C VAL A 82 -22.28 -5.47 -2.87
N THR A 83 -22.31 -6.71 -2.41
CA THR A 83 -21.25 -7.68 -2.73
C THR A 83 -21.28 -8.08 -4.20
N ALA A 84 -22.46 -8.28 -4.77
CA ALA A 84 -22.64 -8.58 -6.19
C ALA A 84 -22.15 -7.42 -7.06
N ASP A 85 -22.56 -6.18 -6.74
CA ASP A 85 -22.10 -4.96 -7.42
C ASP A 85 -20.57 -4.83 -7.37
N TYR A 86 -19.96 -5.03 -6.20
CA TYR A 86 -18.52 -5.00 -6.06
C TYR A 86 -17.82 -6.04 -6.94
N ASN A 87 -18.31 -7.28 -6.95
CA ASN A 87 -17.72 -8.35 -7.73
C ASN A 87 -17.80 -8.07 -9.24
N GLU A 88 -18.92 -7.52 -9.69
CA GLU A 88 -19.12 -7.16 -11.09
C GLU A 88 -18.20 -6.00 -11.52
N ARG A 89 -18.16 -4.91 -10.72
CA ARG A 89 -17.22 -3.80 -10.96
C ARG A 89 -15.78 -4.27 -11.00
N ARG A 90 -15.43 -5.12 -10.06
CA ARG A 90 -14.09 -5.71 -10.01
C ARG A 90 -13.78 -6.52 -11.27
N ALA A 91 -14.69 -7.37 -11.73
CA ALA A 91 -14.51 -8.16 -12.94
C ALA A 91 -14.29 -7.28 -14.19
N ILE A 92 -15.04 -6.19 -14.30
CA ILE A 92 -14.88 -5.21 -15.38
C ILE A 92 -13.49 -4.56 -15.33
N MET A 93 -13.06 -4.10 -14.16
CA MET A 93 -11.76 -3.44 -13.99
C MET A 93 -10.60 -4.42 -14.16
N ASP A 94 -10.71 -5.66 -13.65
CA ASP A 94 -9.68 -6.69 -13.78
C ASP A 94 -9.52 -7.16 -15.26
N ALA A 95 -10.53 -6.97 -16.10
CA ALA A 95 -10.45 -7.25 -17.54
C ALA A 95 -9.62 -6.19 -18.31
N SER A 96 -9.48 -4.99 -17.77
CA SER A 96 -8.68 -3.90 -18.36
C SER A 96 -7.76 -3.26 -17.30
N PRO A 97 -6.72 -3.96 -16.83
CA PRO A 97 -5.92 -3.52 -15.71
C PRO A 97 -5.00 -2.35 -16.07
N ILE A 98 -4.90 -1.38 -15.18
CA ILE A 98 -3.90 -0.31 -15.25
C ILE A 98 -2.67 -0.75 -14.46
N ASN A 99 -1.55 -0.89 -15.15
CA ASN A 99 -0.27 -1.20 -14.54
C ASN A 99 0.51 0.09 -14.26
N VAL A 100 0.91 0.29 -13.02
CA VAL A 100 1.68 1.45 -12.60
C VAL A 100 2.97 1.04 -11.90
N SER A 101 3.99 1.85 -12.05
CA SER A 101 5.25 1.76 -11.30
C SER A 101 5.39 3.06 -10.51
N ILE A 102 5.34 2.95 -9.20
CA ILE A 102 5.42 4.09 -8.27
C ILE A 102 6.58 3.93 -7.31
N ALA A 103 7.12 5.05 -6.86
CA ALA A 103 8.15 5.10 -5.81
C ALA A 103 7.77 6.13 -4.76
N GLY A 104 8.06 5.84 -3.50
CA GLY A 104 7.79 6.78 -2.41
C GLY A 104 8.20 6.24 -1.06
N ARG A 105 8.00 7.07 -0.05
CA ARG A 105 8.31 6.72 1.34
C ARG A 105 7.17 5.95 1.97
N MET A 106 7.48 4.82 2.61
CA MET A 106 6.52 4.08 3.41
C MET A 106 6.15 4.86 4.67
N MET A 107 4.92 5.33 4.75
CA MET A 107 4.41 6.12 5.88
C MET A 107 3.63 5.28 6.89
N PHE A 108 3.12 4.13 6.47
CA PHE A 108 2.34 3.23 7.29
C PHE A 108 2.47 1.81 6.78
N LYS A 109 2.49 0.83 7.69
CA LYS A 109 2.49 -0.59 7.36
C LYS A 109 1.64 -1.37 8.36
N ARG A 110 0.77 -2.24 7.83
CA ARG A 110 -0.03 -3.18 8.62
C ARG A 110 0.07 -4.57 8.03
N VAL A 111 0.69 -5.48 8.78
CA VAL A 111 0.84 -6.89 8.39
C VAL A 111 -0.35 -7.70 8.92
N MET A 112 -1.01 -8.47 8.06
CA MET A 112 -2.19 -9.28 8.37
C MET A 112 -2.01 -10.71 7.83
N GLY A 113 -1.05 -11.45 8.38
CA GLY A 113 -0.76 -12.82 7.96
C GLY A 113 -0.19 -12.92 6.54
N LYS A 114 -0.98 -13.38 5.58
CA LYS A 114 -0.60 -13.55 4.17
C LYS A 114 -0.76 -12.29 3.31
N ALA A 115 -1.32 -11.25 3.88
CA ALA A 115 -1.54 -9.98 3.21
C ALA A 115 -1.11 -8.82 4.11
N SER A 116 -0.77 -7.70 3.50
CA SER A 116 -0.38 -6.48 4.19
C SER A 116 -0.91 -5.28 3.45
N PHE A 117 -1.06 -4.18 4.18
CA PHE A 117 -1.33 -2.86 3.62
C PHE A 117 -0.18 -1.94 4.00
N CYS A 118 0.25 -1.11 3.06
CA CYS A 118 1.14 0.00 3.36
C CYS A 118 0.67 1.25 2.63
N ASN A 119 1.01 2.42 3.17
CA ASN A 119 0.82 3.69 2.49
C ASN A 119 2.17 4.18 2.01
N ILE A 120 2.27 4.45 0.71
CA ILE A 120 3.43 5.06 0.07
C ILE A 120 3.10 6.53 -0.19
N GLN A 121 4.03 7.40 0.15
CA GLN A 121 3.96 8.84 -0.09
C GLN A 121 5.07 9.28 -1.02
N ASP A 122 4.71 10.02 -2.06
CA ASP A 122 5.63 10.76 -2.92
C ASP A 122 5.43 12.27 -2.77
N LEU A 123 5.86 13.06 -3.77
CA LEU A 123 5.73 14.52 -3.77
C LEU A 123 4.29 14.99 -3.97
N GLU A 124 3.44 14.18 -4.61
CA GLU A 124 2.08 14.55 -5.01
C GLU A 124 1.01 14.04 -4.07
N GLY A 125 1.33 13.04 -3.24
CA GLY A 125 0.32 12.54 -2.30
C GLY A 125 0.64 11.20 -1.67
N ARG A 126 -0.42 10.50 -1.27
CA ARG A 126 -0.34 9.17 -0.65
C ARG A 126 -1.25 8.19 -1.37
N ILE A 127 -0.76 6.97 -1.51
CA ILE A 127 -1.53 5.87 -2.05
C ILE A 127 -1.41 4.65 -1.14
N GLN A 128 -2.50 3.91 -1.00
CA GLN A 128 -2.48 2.63 -0.28
C GLN A 128 -2.12 1.51 -1.25
N VAL A 129 -1.18 0.69 -0.83
CA VAL A 129 -0.74 -0.50 -1.56
C VAL A 129 -1.13 -1.75 -0.77
N TYR A 130 -1.80 -2.67 -1.44
CA TYR A 130 -2.08 -4.00 -0.94
C TYR A 130 -0.99 -4.96 -1.39
N VAL A 131 -0.34 -5.60 -0.43
CA VAL A 131 0.77 -6.53 -0.68
C VAL A 131 0.32 -7.93 -0.29
N ALA A 132 0.08 -8.79 -1.27
CA ALA A 132 -0.28 -10.19 -1.04
C ALA A 132 0.96 -11.09 -1.19
N ARG A 133 1.20 -11.98 -0.22
CA ARG A 133 2.29 -12.96 -0.26
C ARG A 133 2.23 -13.82 -1.53
N ASP A 134 1.02 -14.26 -1.89
CA ASP A 134 0.82 -15.15 -3.03
C ASP A 134 1.06 -14.44 -4.39
N ALA A 135 1.04 -13.09 -4.41
CA ALA A 135 1.32 -12.29 -5.60
C ALA A 135 2.82 -11.98 -5.77
N ILE A 136 3.55 -11.72 -4.67
CA ILE A 136 4.97 -11.32 -4.74
C ILE A 136 5.94 -12.44 -4.38
N GLY A 137 5.44 -13.58 -3.87
CA GLY A 137 6.23 -14.70 -3.37
C GLY A 137 6.61 -14.60 -1.90
N GLU A 138 7.00 -15.73 -1.31
CA GLU A 138 7.29 -15.82 0.13
C GLU A 138 8.52 -15.01 0.53
N ASP A 139 9.60 -15.06 -0.26
CA ASP A 139 10.86 -14.38 0.05
C ASP A 139 10.69 -12.86 -0.02
N ALA A 140 10.10 -12.33 -1.09
CA ALA A 140 9.83 -10.91 -1.22
C ALA A 140 8.86 -10.41 -0.14
N TYR A 141 7.87 -11.22 0.25
CA TYR A 141 6.98 -10.88 1.33
C TYR A 141 7.66 -10.90 2.70
N ALA A 142 8.60 -11.83 2.93
CA ALA A 142 9.42 -11.86 4.14
C ALA A 142 10.32 -10.64 4.25
N ASP A 143 10.93 -10.20 3.14
CA ASP A 143 11.72 -8.97 3.09
C ASP A 143 10.84 -7.73 3.31
N PHE A 144 9.65 -7.66 2.70
CA PHE A 144 8.68 -6.61 2.97
C PHE A 144 8.29 -6.53 4.45
N LYS A 145 8.12 -7.65 5.13
CA LYS A 145 7.80 -7.64 6.58
C LYS A 145 8.90 -7.05 7.44
N LYS A 146 10.17 -7.19 7.03
CA LYS A 146 11.35 -6.67 7.74
C LYS A 146 11.59 -5.17 7.52
N SER A 147 10.97 -4.59 6.50
CA SER A 147 11.13 -3.16 6.19
C SER A 147 10.60 -2.27 7.29
N ASP A 148 11.11 -1.06 7.37
CA ASP A 148 10.74 -0.08 8.38
C ASP A 148 9.87 1.04 7.79
N ILE A 149 9.05 1.65 8.65
CA ILE A 149 8.38 2.91 8.30
C ILE A 149 9.46 3.97 8.07
N GLY A 150 9.34 4.69 6.96
CA GLY A 150 10.34 5.66 6.52
C GLY A 150 11.25 5.17 5.40
N ASP A 151 11.29 3.86 5.11
CA ASP A 151 12.02 3.31 3.98
C ASP A 151 11.43 3.81 2.64
N ILE A 152 12.29 3.97 1.63
CA ILE A 152 11.85 4.25 0.26
C ILE A 152 11.49 2.92 -0.41
N TYR A 153 10.28 2.86 -0.88
CA TYR A 153 9.73 1.69 -1.57
C TYR A 153 9.43 1.99 -3.02
N VAL A 154 9.69 1.02 -3.85
CA VAL A 154 9.25 0.98 -5.25
C VAL A 154 8.25 -0.16 -5.39
N SER A 155 7.17 0.09 -6.11
CA SER A 155 6.13 -0.90 -6.33
C SER A 155 5.66 -0.87 -7.77
N ARG A 156 5.62 -2.06 -8.39
CA ARG A 156 4.85 -2.30 -9.61
C ARG A 156 3.53 -2.91 -9.18
N ALA A 157 2.45 -2.26 -9.48
CA ALA A 157 1.13 -2.63 -9.01
C ALA A 157 0.09 -2.51 -10.12
N MET A 158 -0.97 -3.31 -10.00
CA MET A 158 -2.23 -3.06 -10.69
C MET A 158 -3.16 -2.29 -9.77
N TYR A 159 -3.85 -1.31 -10.31
CA TYR A 159 -4.99 -0.73 -9.61
C TYR A 159 -6.13 -1.74 -9.53
N SER A 160 -6.76 -1.82 -8.36
CA SER A 160 -7.92 -2.67 -8.14
C SER A 160 -9.03 -1.90 -7.44
N VAL A 161 -10.26 -2.32 -7.67
CA VAL A 161 -11.44 -1.77 -6.99
C VAL A 161 -11.30 -1.96 -5.47
N PRO A 162 -11.40 -0.90 -4.65
CA PRO A 162 -11.37 -1.03 -3.20
C PRO A 162 -12.54 -1.89 -2.71
N ARG A 163 -12.26 -2.82 -1.79
CA ARG A 163 -13.35 -3.60 -1.18
C ARG A 163 -14.27 -2.69 -0.37
N PRO A 164 -15.59 -2.84 -0.47
CA PRO A 164 -16.50 -2.12 0.40
C PRO A 164 -16.22 -2.51 1.86
N VAL A 165 -15.95 -1.51 2.69
CA VAL A 165 -15.66 -1.71 4.11
C VAL A 165 -16.97 -1.90 4.85
N LYS A 166 -17.02 -2.83 5.82
CA LYS A 166 -18.19 -3.12 6.66
C LYS A 166 -18.62 -1.98 7.60
N SER A 167 -17.92 -0.84 7.57
CA SER A 167 -18.19 0.31 8.44
C SER A 167 -18.43 1.56 7.61
N PRO A 168 -19.52 2.30 7.87
CA PRO A 168 -19.84 3.55 7.16
C PRO A 168 -18.85 4.70 7.45
N TYR A 169 -17.85 4.48 8.29
CA TYR A 169 -16.92 5.52 8.75
C TYR A 169 -15.53 5.49 8.10
N MET A 170 -15.26 4.62 7.14
CA MET A 170 -14.01 4.67 6.37
C MET A 170 -14.28 5.04 4.91
N GLN A 171 -14.66 6.27 4.69
CA GLN A 171 -14.48 6.91 3.40
C GLN A 171 -13.02 7.30 3.28
N TRP A 172 -12.32 6.70 2.34
CA TRP A 172 -10.97 7.08 1.98
C TRP A 172 -11.02 8.45 1.31
N ARG A 173 -10.48 9.46 1.99
CA ARG A 173 -10.13 10.76 1.40
C ARG A 173 -8.68 10.76 1.01
#